data_846b37b82d93b20489522e8ac0e13000
#
_entry.id   846b37b82d93b20489522e8ac0e13000
#
_cell.length_a   1.000
_cell.length_b   1.000
_cell.length_c   1.000
_cell.angle_alpha   90.00
_cell.angle_beta   90.00
_cell.angle_gamma   90.00
#
_symmetry.space_group_name_H-M   'P 1'
#
loop_
_entity.id
_entity.type
_entity.pdbx_description
1 polymer ?
#
loop_
_entity_poly.entity_id
_entity_poly.type
_entity_poly.pdbx_seq_one_letter_code
_entity_poly.pdbx_strand_id
1 'polypeptide(L)'
;MTNRAGRPRPSRLFGKCGVSLNIFDIMGPVMVGPSSSHTAGAARIGRVARHLLGSQPAQAEILLHGSFASTGAGHGTDRAIVAGLLDMAPDDPNLPHSFRIAKDAGIEVSIRTVELRDAHPNTAVLHLTDRSGQTLSVSASSLGGGRIRVNSIDGMGAAFSGELPTVIIRNEDRPGIVSEVSRALSRRGANIATMQLYRDRRGGLAVMVMECDDPLPDGLREELAAIDGVVRCTCLELEGG
;
A
#
# COMPACT_ATOMS: atom_id res chain seq x y z
N MET A 1 56.87 -42.09 -0.04
CA MET A 1 55.92 -43.18 0.24
C MET A 1 55.05 -42.75 1.42
N THR A 2 53.86 -42.57 1.28
CA THR A 2 52.66 -42.69 2.11
C THR A 2 51.59 -41.72 1.68
N ASN A 3 50.59 -42.33 1.16
CA ASN A 3 49.32 -41.79 0.63
C ASN A 3 48.51 -41.13 1.76
N ARG A 4 48.03 -39.91 1.57
CA ARG A 4 46.96 -39.32 2.41
C ARG A 4 45.77 -39.00 1.55
N ALA A 5 44.79 -39.90 1.63
CA ALA A 5 43.46 -39.77 1.05
C ALA A 5 42.72 -38.52 1.59
N GLY A 6 42.24 -37.66 0.69
CA GLY A 6 41.36 -36.55 0.99
C GLY A 6 39.96 -37.05 1.39
N ARG A 7 39.48 -36.64 2.54
CA ARG A 7 38.06 -36.82 2.94
C ARG A 7 37.18 -35.81 2.19
N PRO A 8 36.04 -36.21 1.65
CA PRO A 8 35.09 -35.28 1.06
C PRO A 8 34.44 -34.42 2.16
N ARG A 9 34.34 -33.11 1.92
CA ARG A 9 33.59 -32.18 2.78
C ARG A 9 32.09 -32.49 2.65
N PRO A 10 31.31 -32.52 3.75
CA PRO A 10 29.87 -32.66 3.66
C PRO A 10 29.26 -31.42 2.99
N SER A 11 28.47 -31.65 1.97
CA SER A 11 27.61 -30.66 1.34
C SER A 11 26.65 -30.07 2.39
N ARG A 12 26.70 -28.75 2.57
CA ARG A 12 25.68 -28.05 3.36
C ARG A 12 24.35 -28.19 2.63
N LEU A 13 23.50 -29.06 3.14
CA LEU A 13 22.06 -29.04 2.83
C LEU A 13 21.50 -27.67 3.20
N PHE A 14 20.96 -26.99 2.22
CA PHE A 14 20.10 -25.85 2.43
C PHE A 14 18.94 -26.30 3.30
N GLY A 15 18.92 -25.88 4.57
CA GLY A 15 17.78 -26.03 5.43
C GLY A 15 16.58 -25.35 4.78
N LYS A 16 15.51 -26.11 4.55
CA LYS A 16 14.20 -25.54 4.25
C LYS A 16 13.84 -24.63 5.42
N CYS A 17 13.80 -23.34 5.17
CA CYS A 17 13.19 -22.37 6.08
C CYS A 17 11.71 -22.75 6.13
N GLY A 18 11.33 -23.55 7.13
CA GLY A 18 9.93 -23.81 7.44
C GLY A 18 9.34 -22.51 7.94
N VAL A 19 8.52 -21.86 7.13
CA VAL A 19 7.65 -20.78 7.59
C VAL A 19 6.74 -21.41 8.64
N SER A 20 6.98 -21.10 9.91
CA SER A 20 6.07 -21.46 11.00
C SER A 20 4.82 -20.59 10.82
N LEU A 21 3.79 -21.16 10.19
CA LEU A 21 2.49 -20.54 10.15
C LEU A 21 1.94 -20.46 11.58
N ASN A 22 1.82 -19.28 12.11
CA ASN A 22 1.10 -19.05 13.36
C ASN A 22 -0.39 -19.26 13.11
N ILE A 23 -1.11 -19.84 14.08
CA ILE A 23 -2.57 -20.01 13.96
C ILE A 23 -3.28 -18.68 13.71
N PHE A 24 -2.73 -17.58 14.18
CA PHE A 24 -3.24 -16.22 13.95
C PHE A 24 -3.06 -15.76 12.49
N ASP A 25 -2.11 -16.34 11.73
CA ASP A 25 -1.96 -16.07 10.28
C ASP A 25 -3.08 -16.73 9.46
N ILE A 26 -3.78 -17.72 10.07
CA ILE A 26 -4.88 -18.46 9.46
C ILE A 26 -6.23 -17.83 9.86
N MET A 27 -6.31 -17.22 11.04
CA MET A 27 -7.47 -16.46 11.49
C MET A 27 -7.43 -15.11 10.78
N GLY A 28 -8.31 -14.89 9.80
CA GLY A 28 -8.43 -13.60 9.13
C GLY A 28 -8.71 -12.45 10.11
N PRO A 29 -8.50 -11.20 9.72
CA PRO A 29 -8.72 -10.04 10.57
C PRO A 29 -10.18 -9.97 11.03
N VAL A 30 -10.42 -9.33 12.17
CA VAL A 30 -11.77 -8.96 12.60
C VAL A 30 -12.35 -8.02 11.55
N MET A 31 -13.54 -8.35 11.02
CA MET A 31 -14.13 -7.58 9.92
C MET A 31 -15.65 -7.70 9.91
N VAL A 32 -16.31 -6.72 9.32
CA VAL A 32 -17.75 -6.74 9.02
C VAL A 32 -17.93 -7.17 7.57
N GLY A 33 -18.12 -8.48 7.34
CA GLY A 33 -18.35 -9.03 6.01
C GLY A 33 -17.89 -10.48 5.85
N PRO A 34 -18.30 -11.16 4.75
CA PRO A 34 -18.09 -12.59 4.59
C PRO A 34 -16.71 -12.99 4.04
N SER A 35 -15.88 -12.05 3.61
CA SER A 35 -14.64 -12.35 2.87
C SER A 35 -13.49 -11.45 3.29
N SER A 36 -12.38 -12.05 3.75
CA SER A 36 -11.18 -11.30 4.13
C SER A 36 -10.55 -10.55 2.96
N SER A 37 -10.62 -11.07 1.75
CA SER A 37 -10.10 -10.37 0.57
C SER A 37 -11.05 -9.31 0.03
N HIS A 38 -12.37 -9.59 -0.02
CA HIS A 38 -13.36 -8.68 -0.60
C HIS A 38 -13.87 -7.62 0.39
N THR A 39 -13.67 -7.82 1.69
CA THR A 39 -14.05 -6.85 2.72
C THR A 39 -12.83 -6.22 3.36
N ALA A 40 -12.04 -6.97 4.14
CA ALA A 40 -10.92 -6.39 4.87
C ALA A 40 -9.83 -5.84 3.93
N GLY A 41 -9.42 -6.62 2.92
CA GLY A 41 -8.46 -6.15 1.93
C GLY A 41 -8.95 -4.97 1.11
N ALA A 42 -10.23 -4.94 0.74
CA ALA A 42 -10.84 -3.84 -0.01
C ALA A 42 -10.93 -2.55 0.84
N ALA A 43 -11.34 -2.65 2.10
CA ALA A 43 -11.34 -1.52 3.04
C ALA A 43 -9.93 -0.96 3.24
N ARG A 44 -8.94 -1.84 3.40
CA ARG A 44 -7.53 -1.42 3.53
C ARG A 44 -7.01 -0.72 2.27
N ILE A 45 -7.39 -1.18 1.07
CA ILE A 45 -7.06 -0.48 -0.18
C ILE A 45 -7.62 0.96 -0.16
N GLY A 46 -8.88 1.14 0.23
CA GLY A 46 -9.49 2.46 0.36
C GLY A 46 -8.78 3.34 1.38
N ARG A 47 -8.43 2.81 2.57
CA ARG A 47 -7.71 3.55 3.62
C ARG A 47 -6.32 3.98 3.14
N VAL A 48 -5.54 3.08 2.54
CA VAL A 48 -4.23 3.44 1.97
C VAL A 48 -4.37 4.56 0.95
N ALA A 49 -5.32 4.46 0.03
CA ALA A 49 -5.54 5.49 -0.98
C ALA A 49 -5.94 6.85 -0.35
N ARG A 50 -6.78 6.83 0.69
CA ARG A 50 -7.16 8.02 1.49
C ARG A 50 -5.94 8.69 2.14
N HIS A 51 -5.08 7.90 2.79
CA HIS A 51 -3.87 8.41 3.43
C HIS A 51 -2.83 8.89 2.41
N LEU A 52 -2.69 8.21 1.26
CA LEU A 52 -1.86 8.67 0.16
C LEU A 52 -2.34 9.99 -0.44
N LEU A 53 -3.65 10.23 -0.52
CA LEU A 53 -4.21 11.51 -0.93
C LEU A 53 -3.93 12.60 0.12
N GLY A 54 -3.87 12.25 1.40
CA GLY A 54 -3.58 13.14 2.53
C GLY A 54 -4.77 14.02 2.97
N SER A 55 -5.92 13.90 2.27
CA SER A 55 -7.15 14.65 2.55
C SER A 55 -8.36 13.81 2.17
N GLN A 56 -9.56 14.14 2.65
CA GLN A 56 -10.78 13.48 2.23
C GLN A 56 -11.03 13.73 0.75
N PRO A 57 -11.26 12.69 -0.07
CA PRO A 57 -11.61 12.89 -1.46
C PRO A 57 -12.95 13.61 -1.59
N ALA A 58 -13.10 14.47 -2.60
CA ALA A 58 -14.37 15.01 -3.06
C ALA A 58 -14.95 14.15 -4.18
N GLN A 59 -14.08 13.53 -4.98
CA GLN A 59 -14.47 12.62 -6.06
C GLN A 59 -13.63 11.34 -5.99
N ALA A 60 -14.26 10.20 -6.22
CA ALA A 60 -13.63 8.89 -6.26
C ALA A 60 -14.20 8.07 -7.44
N GLU A 61 -13.39 7.85 -8.45
CA GLU A 61 -13.66 6.86 -9.49
C GLU A 61 -12.92 5.55 -9.13
N ILE A 62 -13.68 4.47 -8.97
CA ILE A 62 -13.21 3.16 -8.54
C ILE A 62 -13.37 2.19 -9.70
N LEU A 63 -12.27 1.68 -10.22
CA LEU A 63 -12.24 0.68 -11.29
C LEU A 63 -11.93 -0.69 -10.67
N LEU A 64 -12.87 -1.63 -10.80
CA LEU A 64 -12.75 -2.98 -10.26
C LEU A 64 -12.37 -3.98 -11.36
N HIS A 65 -11.38 -4.83 -11.08
CA HIS A 65 -10.91 -5.86 -12.01
C HIS A 65 -11.20 -7.27 -11.49
N GLY A 66 -11.40 -8.20 -12.42
CA GLY A 66 -11.45 -9.64 -12.16
C GLY A 66 -12.50 -10.03 -11.13
N SER A 67 -12.11 -10.68 -10.04
CA SER A 67 -13.03 -11.13 -9.00
C SER A 67 -13.68 -9.96 -8.25
N PHE A 68 -12.96 -8.85 -8.05
CA PHE A 68 -13.55 -7.64 -7.47
C PHE A 68 -14.70 -7.08 -8.32
N ALA A 69 -14.61 -7.21 -9.64
CA ALA A 69 -15.68 -6.80 -10.55
C ALA A 69 -16.84 -7.78 -10.56
N SER A 70 -16.54 -9.09 -10.66
CA SER A 70 -17.57 -10.13 -10.86
C SER A 70 -18.37 -10.45 -9.61
N THR A 71 -17.79 -10.33 -8.42
CA THR A 71 -18.41 -10.67 -7.13
C THR A 71 -18.54 -9.49 -6.18
N GLY A 72 -18.07 -8.31 -6.58
CA GLY A 72 -17.92 -7.14 -5.70
C GLY A 72 -19.22 -6.70 -5.05
N ALA A 73 -20.31 -6.63 -5.80
CA ALA A 73 -21.62 -6.23 -5.28
C ALA A 73 -22.19 -7.26 -4.26
N GLY A 74 -21.99 -8.57 -4.50
CA GLY A 74 -22.44 -9.63 -3.60
C GLY A 74 -21.65 -9.72 -2.30
N HIS A 75 -20.35 -9.43 -2.34
CA HIS A 75 -19.46 -9.49 -1.19
C HIS A 75 -19.19 -8.13 -0.54
N GLY A 76 -19.76 -7.04 -1.06
CA GLY A 76 -19.63 -5.71 -0.51
C GLY A 76 -18.25 -5.06 -0.72
N THR A 77 -17.49 -5.49 -1.75
CA THR A 77 -16.18 -4.92 -2.09
C THR A 77 -16.27 -3.42 -2.34
N ASP A 78 -17.28 -2.99 -3.05
CA ASP A 78 -17.61 -1.59 -3.34
C ASP A 78 -17.77 -0.79 -2.05
N ARG A 79 -18.61 -1.29 -1.13
CA ARG A 79 -18.85 -0.66 0.19
C ARG A 79 -17.58 -0.62 1.02
N ALA A 80 -16.80 -1.69 0.98
CA ALA A 80 -15.56 -1.78 1.75
C ALA A 80 -14.51 -0.77 1.27
N ILE A 81 -14.31 -0.61 -0.06
CA ILE A 81 -13.41 0.42 -0.59
C ILE A 81 -13.88 1.82 -0.19
N VAL A 82 -15.19 2.11 -0.33
CA VAL A 82 -15.76 3.41 0.06
C VAL A 82 -15.62 3.66 1.56
N ALA A 83 -15.83 2.64 2.40
CA ALA A 83 -15.58 2.73 3.84
C ALA A 83 -14.12 3.09 4.14
N GLY A 84 -13.17 2.46 3.44
CA GLY A 84 -11.76 2.79 3.55
C GLY A 84 -11.44 4.23 3.13
N LEU A 85 -12.09 4.76 2.08
CA LEU A 85 -11.96 6.17 1.69
C LEU A 85 -12.51 7.14 2.75
N LEU A 86 -13.42 6.68 3.61
CA LEU A 86 -13.90 7.39 4.80
C LEU A 86 -13.02 7.15 6.05
N ASP A 87 -11.90 6.45 5.89
CA ASP A 87 -10.96 6.05 6.94
C ASP A 87 -11.54 5.06 7.98
N MET A 88 -12.57 4.31 7.60
CA MET A 88 -13.14 3.25 8.44
C MET A 88 -12.23 2.01 8.43
N ALA A 89 -12.06 1.40 9.61
CA ALA A 89 -11.40 0.10 9.74
C ALA A 89 -12.27 -1.04 9.18
N PRO A 90 -11.70 -2.22 8.86
CA PRO A 90 -12.46 -3.34 8.31
C PRO A 90 -13.58 -3.88 9.22
N ASP A 91 -13.48 -3.64 10.52
CA ASP A 91 -14.44 -4.04 11.55
C ASP A 91 -15.41 -2.91 11.97
N ASP A 92 -15.37 -1.77 11.30
CA ASP A 92 -16.28 -0.66 11.58
C ASP A 92 -17.74 -1.08 11.29
N PRO A 93 -18.66 -0.99 12.25
CA PRO A 93 -20.06 -1.35 12.08
C PRO A 93 -20.79 -0.50 11.04
N ASN A 94 -20.24 0.67 10.67
CA ASN A 94 -20.82 1.56 9.66
C ASN A 94 -20.43 1.17 8.23
N LEU A 95 -19.51 0.22 8.04
CA LEU A 95 -19.04 -0.21 6.71
C LEU A 95 -20.21 -0.52 5.75
N PRO A 96 -21.30 -1.22 6.14
CA PRO A 96 -22.45 -1.47 5.26
C PRO A 96 -23.16 -0.19 4.79
N HIS A 97 -22.98 0.92 5.51
CA HIS A 97 -23.62 2.22 5.25
C HIS A 97 -22.70 3.23 4.57
N SER A 98 -21.51 2.81 4.14
CA SER A 98 -20.43 3.67 3.62
C SER A 98 -20.86 4.57 2.47
N PHE A 99 -21.68 4.12 1.53
CA PHE A 99 -22.18 4.97 0.45
C PHE A 99 -23.04 6.14 0.92
N ARG A 100 -23.90 5.89 1.91
CA ARG A 100 -24.73 6.97 2.50
C ARG A 100 -23.83 7.97 3.20
N ILE A 101 -22.91 7.48 4.01
CA ILE A 101 -21.97 8.33 4.77
C ILE A 101 -21.07 9.12 3.82
N ALA A 102 -20.59 8.51 2.72
CA ALA A 102 -19.80 9.18 1.70
C ALA A 102 -20.60 10.33 1.04
N LYS A 103 -21.86 10.06 0.68
CA LYS A 103 -22.75 11.08 0.13
C LYS A 103 -22.98 12.25 1.10
N ASP A 104 -23.23 11.94 2.37
CA ASP A 104 -23.45 12.95 3.42
C ASP A 104 -22.16 13.75 3.68
N ALA A 105 -20.98 13.14 3.51
CA ALA A 105 -19.68 13.79 3.58
C ALA A 105 -19.29 14.57 2.31
N GLY A 106 -20.13 14.53 1.26
CA GLY A 106 -19.92 15.24 -0.01
C GLY A 106 -18.88 14.58 -0.91
N ILE A 107 -18.76 13.25 -0.86
CA ILE A 107 -17.90 12.46 -1.77
C ILE A 107 -18.75 11.93 -2.92
N GLU A 108 -18.41 12.31 -4.14
CA GLU A 108 -18.97 11.72 -5.35
C GLU A 108 -18.23 10.42 -5.67
N VAL A 109 -18.95 9.29 -5.64
CA VAL A 109 -18.39 7.97 -5.92
C VAL A 109 -18.94 7.43 -7.22
N SER A 110 -18.06 7.01 -8.13
CA SER A 110 -18.40 6.26 -9.33
C SER A 110 -17.64 4.93 -9.35
N ILE A 111 -18.30 3.84 -9.77
CA ILE A 111 -17.69 2.51 -9.83
C ILE A 111 -17.89 1.96 -11.23
N ARG A 112 -16.81 1.42 -11.79
CA ARG A 112 -16.80 0.78 -13.11
C ARG A 112 -16.00 -0.51 -13.07
N THR A 113 -16.29 -1.39 -14.00
CA THR A 113 -15.50 -2.59 -14.26
C THR A 113 -14.43 -2.29 -15.31
N VAL A 114 -13.25 -2.84 -15.12
CA VAL A 114 -12.12 -2.74 -16.05
C VAL A 114 -11.43 -4.09 -16.20
N GLU A 115 -10.88 -4.37 -17.36
CA GLU A 115 -9.99 -5.51 -17.60
C GLU A 115 -8.54 -5.03 -17.66
N LEU A 116 -7.71 -5.52 -16.71
CA LEU A 116 -6.30 -5.20 -16.60
C LEU A 116 -5.48 -6.42 -17.02
N ARG A 117 -4.48 -6.22 -17.88
CA ARG A 117 -3.55 -7.29 -18.25
C ARG A 117 -2.59 -7.57 -17.09
N ASP A 118 -2.31 -8.85 -16.88
CA ASP A 118 -1.33 -9.33 -15.89
C ASP A 118 -1.56 -8.84 -14.45
N ALA A 119 -2.80 -8.42 -14.12
CA ALA A 119 -3.18 -7.96 -12.79
C ALA A 119 -3.76 -9.10 -11.94
N HIS A 120 -3.59 -8.99 -10.62
CA HIS A 120 -4.22 -9.91 -9.68
C HIS A 120 -5.75 -9.79 -9.76
N PRO A 121 -6.53 -10.89 -9.69
CA PRO A 121 -7.99 -10.86 -9.83
C PRO A 121 -8.72 -9.91 -8.86
N ASN A 122 -8.15 -9.67 -7.68
CA ASN A 122 -8.70 -8.75 -6.69
C ASN A 122 -8.00 -7.38 -6.74
N THR A 123 -7.91 -6.78 -7.93
CA THR A 123 -7.29 -5.46 -8.10
C THR A 123 -8.36 -4.37 -8.23
N ALA A 124 -8.11 -3.25 -7.57
CA ALA A 124 -8.83 -2.00 -7.76
C ALA A 124 -7.87 -0.89 -8.19
N VAL A 125 -8.35 -0.02 -9.10
CA VAL A 125 -7.69 1.25 -9.42
C VAL A 125 -8.60 2.38 -8.94
N LEU A 126 -8.04 3.27 -8.13
CA LEU A 126 -8.76 4.40 -7.55
C LEU A 126 -8.19 5.68 -8.13
N HIS A 127 -9.04 6.47 -8.77
CA HIS A 127 -8.74 7.85 -9.18
C HIS A 127 -9.47 8.78 -8.21
N LEU A 128 -8.71 9.51 -7.42
CA LEU A 128 -9.22 10.37 -6.36
C LEU A 128 -8.91 11.83 -6.67
N THR A 129 -9.84 12.71 -6.34
CA THR A 129 -9.63 14.16 -6.36
C THR A 129 -10.16 14.74 -5.05
N ASP A 130 -9.36 15.55 -4.37
CA ASP A 130 -9.79 16.25 -3.17
C ASP A 130 -10.44 17.60 -3.47
N ARG A 131 -10.91 18.29 -2.43
CA ARG A 131 -11.55 19.62 -2.57
C ARG A 131 -10.61 20.72 -3.04
N SER A 132 -9.30 20.54 -2.92
CA SER A 132 -8.29 21.48 -3.43
C SER A 132 -7.95 21.27 -4.90
N GLY A 133 -8.48 20.19 -5.52
CA GLY A 133 -8.16 19.79 -6.88
C GLY A 133 -6.90 18.90 -6.96
N GLN A 134 -6.32 18.47 -5.82
CA GLN A 134 -5.22 17.54 -5.81
C GLN A 134 -5.71 16.16 -6.26
N THR A 135 -5.01 15.55 -7.19
CA THR A 135 -5.36 14.22 -7.74
C THR A 135 -4.39 13.14 -7.27
N LEU A 136 -4.88 11.91 -7.26
CA LEU A 136 -4.11 10.70 -6.97
C LEU A 136 -4.69 9.53 -7.76
N SER A 137 -3.83 8.74 -8.38
CA SER A 137 -4.20 7.44 -8.96
C SER A 137 -3.45 6.33 -8.24
N VAL A 138 -4.18 5.35 -7.69
CA VAL A 138 -3.59 4.21 -6.97
C VAL A 138 -4.13 2.92 -7.55
N SER A 139 -3.24 1.99 -7.92
CA SER A 139 -3.59 0.60 -8.20
C SER A 139 -3.14 -0.28 -7.03
N ALA A 140 -4.07 -1.05 -6.48
CA ALA A 140 -3.75 -1.98 -5.40
C ALA A 140 -4.54 -3.29 -5.51
N SER A 141 -3.96 -4.36 -5.00
CA SER A 141 -4.53 -5.71 -5.02
C SER A 141 -4.70 -6.26 -3.62
N SER A 142 -5.81 -6.93 -3.36
CA SER A 142 -6.01 -7.72 -2.14
C SER A 142 -5.48 -9.13 -2.34
N LEU A 143 -4.58 -9.57 -1.47
CA LEU A 143 -3.89 -10.86 -1.54
C LEU A 143 -4.53 -11.94 -0.65
N GLY A 144 -5.62 -11.60 0.05
CA GLY A 144 -6.28 -12.46 1.03
C GLY A 144 -5.79 -12.23 2.46
N GLY A 145 -6.59 -12.67 3.45
CA GLY A 145 -6.27 -12.47 4.87
C GLY A 145 -6.20 -11.00 5.31
N GLY A 146 -6.85 -10.09 4.58
CA GLY A 146 -6.74 -8.64 4.83
C GLY A 146 -5.46 -8.00 4.29
N ARG A 147 -4.51 -8.78 3.78
CA ARG A 147 -3.27 -8.26 3.19
C ARG A 147 -3.51 -7.65 1.83
N ILE A 148 -2.80 -6.57 1.56
CA ILE A 148 -2.84 -5.89 0.27
C ILE A 148 -1.44 -5.68 -0.30
N ARG A 149 -1.40 -5.31 -1.57
CA ARG A 149 -0.21 -4.78 -2.23
C ARG A 149 -0.61 -3.57 -3.06
N VAL A 150 0.00 -2.44 -2.78
CA VAL A 150 -0.03 -1.30 -3.69
C VAL A 150 0.88 -1.62 -4.87
N ASN A 151 0.36 -1.52 -6.09
CA ASN A 151 1.09 -1.88 -7.32
C ASN A 151 1.68 -0.64 -8.01
N SER A 152 0.92 0.47 -7.98
CA SER A 152 1.37 1.74 -8.58
C SER A 152 0.72 2.95 -7.94
N ILE A 153 1.42 4.08 -8.01
CA ILE A 153 0.94 5.41 -7.64
C ILE A 153 1.21 6.34 -8.82
N ASP A 154 0.17 7.03 -9.31
CA ASP A 154 0.22 7.95 -10.46
C ASP A 154 0.89 7.31 -11.70
N GLY A 155 0.61 6.02 -11.94
CA GLY A 155 1.16 5.25 -13.05
C GLY A 155 2.59 4.75 -12.86
N MET A 156 3.28 5.14 -11.80
CA MET A 156 4.61 4.64 -11.46
C MET A 156 4.52 3.44 -10.52
N GLY A 157 5.40 2.45 -10.69
CA GLY A 157 5.48 1.29 -9.79
C GLY A 157 5.66 1.71 -8.34
N ALA A 158 4.99 0.98 -7.42
CA ALA A 158 5.10 1.21 -5.99
C ALA A 158 4.71 -0.09 -5.28
N ALA A 159 5.68 -0.92 -4.89
CA ALA A 159 5.38 -2.23 -4.35
C ALA A 159 5.54 -2.25 -2.82
N PHE A 160 4.46 -2.05 -2.07
CA PHE A 160 4.44 -2.13 -0.61
C PHE A 160 3.09 -2.65 -0.09
N SER A 161 3.08 -3.12 1.17
CA SER A 161 1.90 -3.72 1.79
C SER A 161 1.08 -2.74 2.65
N GLY A 162 1.69 -1.69 3.17
CA GLY A 162 1.12 -0.83 4.20
C GLY A 162 1.00 -1.53 5.57
N GLU A 163 1.70 -2.65 5.79
CA GLU A 163 1.78 -3.34 7.09
C GLU A 163 2.85 -2.71 7.99
N LEU A 164 3.91 -2.19 7.38
CA LEU A 164 4.96 -1.45 8.06
C LEU A 164 4.77 0.05 7.90
N PRO A 165 5.28 0.86 8.85
CA PRO A 165 5.40 2.29 8.66
C PRO A 165 6.13 2.59 7.36
N THR A 166 5.51 3.34 6.46
CA THR A 166 6.01 3.50 5.08
C THR A 166 6.14 4.97 4.73
N VAL A 167 7.32 5.36 4.27
CA VAL A 167 7.58 6.69 3.70
C VAL A 167 7.52 6.57 2.18
N ILE A 168 6.64 7.37 1.56
CA ILE A 168 6.48 7.45 0.12
C ILE A 168 6.87 8.86 -0.32
N ILE A 169 7.90 8.97 -1.17
CA ILE A 169 8.39 10.23 -1.69
C ILE A 169 8.25 10.25 -3.19
N ARG A 170 7.56 11.27 -3.70
CA ARG A 170 7.61 11.64 -5.10
C ARG A 170 8.65 12.74 -5.27
N ASN A 171 9.63 12.53 -6.13
CA ASN A 171 10.77 13.42 -6.31
C ASN A 171 11.20 13.53 -7.76
N GLU A 172 11.99 14.55 -8.06
CA GLU A 172 12.74 14.63 -9.30
C GLU A 172 13.82 13.55 -9.36
N ASP A 173 14.00 12.90 -10.52
CA ASP A 173 15.05 11.90 -10.73
C ASP A 173 16.41 12.59 -10.97
N ARG A 174 17.08 12.95 -9.88
CA ARG A 174 18.40 13.63 -9.90
C ARG A 174 19.39 13.00 -8.93
N PRO A 175 20.71 13.14 -9.19
CA PRO A 175 21.74 12.68 -8.27
C PRO A 175 21.62 13.34 -6.90
N GLY A 176 21.89 12.57 -5.84
CA GLY A 176 21.93 13.03 -4.45
C GLY A 176 20.65 12.87 -3.67
N ILE A 177 19.46 12.89 -4.28
CA ILE A 177 18.18 12.88 -3.56
C ILE A 177 18.00 11.66 -2.65
N VAL A 178 18.38 10.46 -3.11
CA VAL A 178 18.36 9.24 -2.29
C VAL A 178 19.25 9.39 -1.05
N SER A 179 20.42 9.98 -1.22
CA SER A 179 21.37 10.22 -0.10
C SER A 179 20.82 11.22 0.91
N GLU A 180 20.17 12.29 0.45
CA GLU A 180 19.58 13.30 1.32
C GLU A 180 18.42 12.72 2.13
N VAL A 181 17.54 11.97 1.47
CA VAL A 181 16.39 11.30 2.09
C VAL A 181 16.85 10.25 3.11
N SER A 182 17.75 9.35 2.73
CA SER A 182 18.25 8.31 3.66
C SER A 182 19.01 8.89 4.85
N ARG A 183 19.72 10.01 4.66
CA ARG A 183 20.38 10.74 5.74
C ARG A 183 19.37 11.36 6.70
N ALA A 184 18.26 11.92 6.20
CA ALA A 184 17.20 12.46 7.05
C ALA A 184 16.58 11.39 7.92
N LEU A 185 16.23 10.21 7.34
CA LEU A 185 15.75 9.04 8.07
C LEU A 185 16.75 8.59 9.14
N SER A 186 18.01 8.43 8.77
CA SER A 186 19.07 7.99 9.69
C SER A 186 19.27 8.98 10.86
N ARG A 187 19.24 10.30 10.62
CA ARG A 187 19.33 11.30 11.69
C ARG A 187 18.19 11.22 12.69
N ARG A 188 17.03 10.78 12.26
CA ARG A 188 15.84 10.59 13.10
C ARG A 188 15.77 9.19 13.73
N GLY A 189 16.76 8.34 13.48
CA GLY A 189 16.81 6.97 14.02
C GLY A 189 15.87 5.97 13.32
N ALA A 190 15.23 6.36 12.22
CA ALA A 190 14.37 5.43 11.46
C ALA A 190 15.24 4.42 10.70
N ASN A 191 15.02 3.12 10.96
CA ASN A 191 15.67 2.04 10.25
C ASN A 191 14.83 1.60 9.05
N ILE A 192 15.46 1.52 7.87
CA ILE A 192 14.80 1.13 6.62
C ILE A 192 14.86 -0.39 6.46
N ALA A 193 13.70 -1.05 6.49
CA ALA A 193 13.56 -2.49 6.25
C ALA A 193 13.61 -2.80 4.74
N THR A 194 12.87 -2.04 3.93
CA THR A 194 12.90 -2.16 2.47
C THR A 194 12.97 -0.78 1.82
N MET A 195 13.61 -0.70 0.67
CA MET A 195 13.67 0.52 -0.13
C MET A 195 13.51 0.18 -1.61
N GLN A 196 12.63 0.89 -2.28
CA GLN A 196 12.37 0.74 -3.71
C GLN A 196 12.32 2.12 -4.35
N LEU A 197 12.86 2.21 -5.56
CA LEU A 197 12.86 3.45 -6.36
C LEU A 197 12.38 3.12 -7.77
N TYR A 198 11.31 3.77 -8.17
CA TYR A 198 10.75 3.68 -9.51
C TYR A 198 10.78 5.06 -10.16
N ARG A 199 11.05 5.12 -11.44
CA ARG A 199 11.04 6.37 -12.21
C ARG A 199 10.27 6.20 -13.52
N ASP A 200 9.66 7.28 -13.98
CA ASP A 200 9.01 7.32 -15.29
C ASP A 200 10.05 7.30 -16.43
N ARG A 201 11.08 8.14 -16.31
CA ARG A 201 12.20 8.26 -17.24
C ARG A 201 13.40 8.91 -16.54
N ARG A 202 14.56 8.80 -17.16
CA ARG A 202 15.77 9.47 -16.66
C ARG A 202 15.57 10.99 -16.64
N GLY A 203 15.81 11.61 -15.48
CA GLY A 203 15.63 13.05 -15.27
C GLY A 203 14.18 13.52 -15.19
N GLY A 204 13.21 12.59 -15.11
CA GLY A 204 11.79 12.88 -14.93
C GLY A 204 11.40 12.84 -13.46
N LEU A 205 10.27 12.19 -13.16
CA LEU A 205 9.78 11.96 -11.80
C LEU A 205 10.11 10.55 -11.34
N ALA A 206 10.30 10.40 -10.03
CA ALA A 206 10.49 9.12 -9.37
C ALA A 206 9.56 9.00 -8.15
N VAL A 207 9.25 7.76 -7.80
CA VAL A 207 8.59 7.38 -6.53
C VAL A 207 9.56 6.51 -5.76
N MET A 208 9.90 6.94 -4.57
CA MET A 208 10.70 6.21 -3.60
C MET A 208 9.78 5.71 -2.49
N VAL A 209 9.80 4.41 -2.25
CA VAL A 209 9.04 3.76 -1.18
C VAL A 209 10.01 3.15 -0.20
N MET A 210 9.90 3.49 1.07
CA MET A 210 10.72 2.97 2.15
C MET A 210 9.82 2.47 3.27
N GLU A 211 9.85 1.19 3.54
CA GLU A 211 9.20 0.60 4.70
C GLU A 211 10.19 0.58 5.86
N CYS A 212 9.77 1.01 7.04
CA CYS A 212 10.59 1.14 8.24
C CYS A 212 10.17 0.11 9.29
N ASP A 213 11.12 -0.29 10.16
CA ASP A 213 10.87 -1.29 11.21
C ASP A 213 10.03 -0.71 12.36
N ASP A 214 10.22 0.56 12.68
CA ASP A 214 9.63 1.25 13.82
C ASP A 214 8.71 2.39 13.38
N PRO A 215 7.82 2.88 14.25
CA PRO A 215 6.99 4.06 13.98
C PRO A 215 7.82 5.24 13.50
N LEU A 216 7.25 6.01 12.57
CA LEU A 216 7.96 7.13 11.97
C LEU A 216 8.05 8.30 12.97
N PRO A 217 9.24 8.90 13.16
CA PRO A 217 9.40 9.99 14.09
C PRO A 217 8.58 11.23 13.73
N ASP A 218 8.07 11.93 14.73
CA ASP A 218 7.36 13.20 14.56
C ASP A 218 8.21 14.22 13.78
N GLY A 219 7.57 14.95 12.87
CA GLY A 219 8.22 15.97 12.05
C GLY A 219 9.10 15.43 10.93
N LEU A 220 9.19 14.12 10.76
CA LEU A 220 9.94 13.48 9.66
C LEU A 220 9.36 13.87 8.29
N ARG A 221 8.05 13.88 8.15
CA ARG A 221 7.36 14.24 6.91
C ARG A 221 7.71 15.65 6.45
N GLU A 222 7.69 16.61 7.35
CA GLU A 222 8.00 18.02 7.08
C GLU A 222 9.47 18.19 6.70
N GLU A 223 10.38 17.49 7.38
CA GLU A 223 11.81 17.49 7.05
C GLU A 223 12.07 16.91 5.65
N LEU A 224 11.45 15.79 5.33
CA LEU A 224 11.58 15.15 4.00
C LEU A 224 10.95 16.00 2.89
N ALA A 225 9.80 16.60 3.15
CA ALA A 225 9.11 17.46 2.19
C ALA A 225 9.90 18.77 1.90
N ALA A 226 10.77 19.21 2.82
CA ALA A 226 11.61 20.38 2.64
C ALA A 226 12.90 20.13 1.81
N ILE A 227 13.21 18.86 1.51
CA ILE A 227 14.35 18.50 0.66
C ILE A 227 14.10 19.01 -0.76
N ASP A 228 15.05 19.76 -1.31
CA ASP A 228 14.96 20.25 -2.68
C ASP A 228 14.81 19.09 -3.68
N GLY A 229 13.89 19.23 -4.65
CA GLY A 229 13.52 18.18 -5.59
C GLY A 229 12.51 17.16 -5.06
N VAL A 230 12.08 17.21 -3.79
CA VAL A 230 10.93 16.46 -3.29
C VAL A 230 9.65 17.20 -3.70
N VAL A 231 8.82 16.54 -4.50
CA VAL A 231 7.53 17.07 -4.95
C VAL A 231 6.44 16.80 -3.92
N ARG A 232 6.51 15.64 -3.28
CA ARG A 232 5.53 15.20 -2.27
C ARG A 232 6.15 14.15 -1.34
N CYS A 233 5.83 14.25 -0.07
CA CYS A 233 6.15 13.24 0.94
C CYS A 233 4.87 12.79 1.65
N THR A 234 4.68 11.49 1.77
CA THR A 234 3.59 10.87 2.55
C THR A 234 4.21 9.88 3.53
N CYS A 235 3.86 10.02 4.79
CA CYS A 235 4.11 9.04 5.83
C CYS A 235 2.82 8.26 6.05
N LEU A 236 2.88 6.95 5.86
CA LEU A 236 1.75 6.05 5.99
C LEU A 236 1.98 5.15 7.20
N GLU A 237 1.10 5.25 8.17
CA GLU A 237 0.98 4.34 9.31
C GLU A 237 -0.50 4.00 9.44
N LEU A 238 -0.85 2.76 9.17
CA LEU A 238 -2.22 2.27 9.37
C LEU A 238 -2.25 1.53 10.69
N GLU A 239 -2.88 2.12 11.70
CA GLU A 239 -3.11 1.43 12.97
C GLU A 239 -3.91 0.16 12.74
N GLY A 240 -3.47 -0.95 13.34
CA GLY A 240 -4.17 -2.23 13.37
C GLY A 240 -3.97 -3.08 12.11
N GLY A 241 -2.79 -3.67 11.96
CA GLY A 241 -2.53 -4.86 11.18
C GLY A 241 -2.66 -6.11 12.02
#